data_14c52bc5cd8a44f22faa9527d76df558
#
_entry.id   14c52bc5cd8a44f22faa9527d76df558
#
_cell.length_a   1.000
_cell.length_b   1.000
_cell.length_c   1.000
_cell.angle_alpha   90.00
_cell.angle_beta   90.00
_cell.angle_gamma   90.00
#
_symmetry.space_group_name_H-M   'P 1'
#
loop_
_entity.id
_entity.type
_entity.pdbx_description
1 polymer ?
#
loop_
_entity_poly.entity_id
_entity_poly.type
_entity_poly.pdbx_seq_one_letter_code
_entity_poly.pdbx_strand_id
1 'polypeptide(L)'
;MDTRLLIIGGGPGGYVAALRAAQLGIATTLVEGAALGGTCLNVGCIPSKAMIHVAEEYHRACGRADQGALGIRHGRPELDLGQAVAWKNGIVDRLTTGVAALLKKQGVTVVEGWAEILDGKTVEVQRAGGERLRIRTEHLVLAMGSTSVELPSLPFGGPVISATEALSPTEIPEDLVVVGAGYIGLELGIAYRKLGARVAVVEAQSRLLPGYDAELTAPLRQRLERLGIELHLGCTVAGLAADGAGLRMTRGDGEEQILPAQRIMVAAGRRPRTEGLERLPLDYDGRYIRVDDGCRTSMTDVWAIGDLTGEPLLAHRAMAQGEVVAELIAGKRRRFAPVAIPAVCYTDPEIVVVGLTPEQAKAQGVETKVASFPFAANGRALTLEAPEGFVRVVARADDHRILGWQATGQQVAELATAFSHSLEMGMQLEDVAATLHPHPTLGEAVQEAALRALSRALHL
;
A
#
# COMPACT_ATOMS: atom_id res chain seq x y z
N MET A 1 36.47 0.79 3.12
CA MET A 1 35.83 1.87 2.34
C MET A 1 35.23 2.86 3.31
N ASP A 2 35.35 4.17 3.05
CA ASP A 2 34.76 5.21 3.88
C ASP A 2 33.75 5.99 3.06
N THR A 3 32.67 6.41 3.68
CA THR A 3 31.61 7.22 3.07
C THR A 3 31.05 8.19 4.12
N ARG A 4 30.49 9.31 3.71
CA ARG A 4 29.86 10.23 4.65
C ARG A 4 28.48 9.74 5.07
N LEU A 5 27.72 9.20 4.12
CA LEU A 5 26.40 8.63 4.37
C LEU A 5 26.33 7.20 3.85
N LEU A 6 25.91 6.28 4.72
CA LEU A 6 25.64 4.89 4.39
C LEU A 6 24.14 4.62 4.59
N ILE A 7 23.50 4.05 3.58
CA ILE A 7 22.09 3.69 3.61
C ILE A 7 21.97 2.18 3.42
N ILE A 8 21.26 1.51 4.31
CA ILE A 8 20.99 0.07 4.25
C ILE A 8 19.57 -0.18 3.78
N GLY A 9 19.43 -0.75 2.59
CA GLY A 9 18.17 -1.00 1.90
C GLY A 9 17.88 -0.01 0.78
N GLY A 10 17.72 -0.52 -0.44
CA GLY A 10 17.43 0.23 -1.67
C GLY A 10 15.94 0.33 -2.01
N GLY A 11 15.06 0.16 -1.02
CA GLY A 11 13.62 0.39 -1.16
C GLY A 11 13.27 1.86 -1.34
N PRO A 12 11.97 2.23 -1.45
CA PRO A 12 11.51 3.60 -1.72
C PRO A 12 12.14 4.65 -0.81
N GLY A 13 12.20 4.42 0.50
CA GLY A 13 12.86 5.36 1.43
C GLY A 13 14.36 5.48 1.19
N GLY A 14 15.03 4.34 0.98
CA GLY A 14 16.49 4.30 0.86
C GLY A 14 17.00 4.91 -0.43
N TYR A 15 16.43 4.56 -1.61
CA TYR A 15 16.91 5.14 -2.86
C TYR A 15 16.57 6.64 -2.97
N VAL A 16 15.42 7.09 -2.44
CA VAL A 16 15.08 8.52 -2.40
C VAL A 16 16.01 9.28 -1.48
N ALA A 17 16.30 8.75 -0.28
CA ALA A 17 17.29 9.34 0.62
C ALA A 17 18.67 9.46 -0.05
N ALA A 18 19.11 8.39 -0.76
CA ALA A 18 20.39 8.39 -1.47
C ALA A 18 20.45 9.44 -2.58
N LEU A 19 19.42 9.50 -3.42
CA LEU A 19 19.33 10.50 -4.49
C LEU A 19 19.33 11.92 -3.93
N ARG A 20 18.52 12.16 -2.90
CA ARG A 20 18.42 13.49 -2.29
C ARG A 20 19.72 13.91 -1.61
N ALA A 21 20.38 13.01 -0.89
CA ALA A 21 21.67 13.28 -0.27
C ALA A 21 22.76 13.60 -1.30
N ALA A 22 22.83 12.83 -2.38
CA ALA A 22 23.79 13.09 -3.47
C ALA A 22 23.53 14.44 -4.16
N GLN A 23 22.27 14.83 -4.42
CA GLN A 23 21.89 16.15 -4.92
C GLN A 23 22.37 17.30 -3.99
N LEU A 24 22.49 17.02 -2.71
CA LEU A 24 22.96 17.96 -1.69
C LEU A 24 24.49 17.90 -1.49
N GLY A 25 25.21 17.16 -2.33
CA GLY A 25 26.69 17.05 -2.30
C GLY A 25 27.21 16.11 -1.22
N ILE A 26 26.40 15.23 -0.66
CA ILE A 26 26.83 14.26 0.36
C ILE A 26 27.34 13.01 -0.35
N ALA A 27 28.61 12.62 -0.09
CA ALA A 27 29.14 11.33 -0.55
C ALA A 27 28.33 10.17 0.07
N THR A 28 27.61 9.46 -0.80
CA THR A 28 26.60 8.48 -0.37
C THR A 28 26.88 7.09 -0.93
N THR A 29 26.79 6.10 -0.06
CA THR A 29 26.81 4.69 -0.40
C THR A 29 25.48 4.04 -0.01
N LEU A 30 24.90 3.25 -0.91
CA LEU A 30 23.68 2.49 -0.71
C LEU A 30 24.01 1.00 -0.78
N VAL A 31 23.63 0.24 0.25
CA VAL A 31 23.76 -1.22 0.26
C VAL A 31 22.39 -1.84 0.02
N GLU A 32 22.31 -2.76 -0.95
CA GLU A 32 21.08 -3.51 -1.25
C GLU A 32 21.39 -5.01 -1.39
N GLY A 33 20.66 -5.83 -0.61
CA GLY A 33 20.88 -7.28 -0.55
C GLY A 33 20.14 -8.09 -1.60
N ALA A 34 19.06 -7.54 -2.17
CA ALA A 34 18.23 -8.24 -3.15
C ALA A 34 18.13 -7.45 -4.46
N ALA A 35 17.25 -6.43 -4.53
CA ALA A 35 17.06 -5.65 -5.75
C ALA A 35 16.69 -4.20 -5.42
N LEU A 36 17.28 -3.24 -6.17
CA LEU A 36 16.91 -1.83 -6.09
C LEU A 36 15.42 -1.64 -6.32
N GLY A 37 14.82 -0.68 -5.59
CA GLY A 37 13.38 -0.46 -5.61
C GLY A 37 12.64 -1.21 -4.50
N GLY A 38 13.29 -2.17 -3.85
CA GLY A 38 12.77 -2.93 -2.70
C GLY A 38 11.44 -3.63 -2.98
N THR A 39 10.66 -3.88 -1.94
CA THR A 39 9.35 -4.56 -2.04
C THR A 39 8.42 -3.84 -3.02
N CYS A 40 8.32 -2.52 -2.95
CA CYS A 40 7.34 -1.76 -3.73
C CYS A 40 7.50 -1.94 -5.25
N LEU A 41 8.70 -1.78 -5.79
CA LEU A 41 8.92 -1.89 -7.23
C LEU A 41 8.98 -3.34 -7.71
N ASN A 42 9.55 -4.26 -6.92
CA ASN A 42 9.83 -5.61 -7.38
C ASN A 42 8.70 -6.61 -7.12
N VAL A 43 8.12 -6.58 -5.91
CA VAL A 43 7.21 -7.62 -5.40
C VAL A 43 6.02 -7.05 -4.60
N GLY A 44 5.64 -5.82 -4.86
CA GLY A 44 4.58 -5.13 -4.11
C GLY A 44 3.74 -4.21 -5.00
N CYS A 45 3.85 -2.89 -4.77
CA CYS A 45 2.96 -1.88 -5.36
C CYS A 45 2.87 -1.94 -6.89
N ILE A 46 3.99 -1.98 -7.57
CA ILE A 46 4.00 -1.91 -9.04
C ILE A 46 3.49 -3.22 -9.67
N PRO A 47 4.05 -4.39 -9.35
CA PRO A 47 3.55 -5.63 -9.95
C PRO A 47 2.11 -5.95 -9.56
N SER A 48 1.64 -5.56 -8.36
CA SER A 48 0.24 -5.77 -7.99
C SER A 48 -0.71 -4.92 -8.83
N LYS A 49 -0.41 -3.64 -9.06
CA LYS A 49 -1.24 -2.76 -9.89
C LYS A 49 -1.24 -3.18 -11.36
N ALA A 50 -0.11 -3.70 -11.85
CA ALA A 50 -0.04 -4.29 -13.18
C ALA A 50 -0.94 -5.55 -13.30
N MET A 51 -0.90 -6.45 -12.33
CA MET A 51 -1.76 -7.65 -12.34
C MET A 51 -3.24 -7.32 -12.13
N ILE A 52 -3.57 -6.34 -11.28
CA ILE A 52 -4.94 -5.83 -11.11
C ILE A 52 -5.46 -5.28 -12.44
N HIS A 53 -4.63 -4.52 -13.17
CA HIS A 53 -5.02 -3.99 -14.48
C HIS A 53 -5.30 -5.11 -15.51
N VAL A 54 -4.42 -6.11 -15.60
CA VAL A 54 -4.65 -7.29 -16.47
C VAL A 54 -5.96 -8.00 -16.10
N ALA A 55 -6.19 -8.20 -14.79
CA ALA A 55 -7.38 -8.86 -14.29
C ALA A 55 -8.67 -8.08 -14.63
N GLU A 56 -8.62 -6.76 -14.51
CA GLU A 56 -9.73 -5.87 -14.85
C GLU A 56 -10.06 -5.93 -16.35
N GLU A 57 -9.06 -5.80 -17.23
CA GLU A 57 -9.23 -5.84 -18.67
C GLU A 57 -9.80 -7.19 -19.13
N TYR A 58 -9.25 -8.30 -18.60
CA TYR A 58 -9.75 -9.64 -18.91
C TYR A 58 -11.20 -9.83 -18.44
N HIS A 59 -11.52 -9.42 -17.21
CA HIS A 59 -12.87 -9.50 -16.64
C HIS A 59 -13.89 -8.70 -17.45
N ARG A 60 -13.53 -7.46 -17.83
CA ARG A 60 -14.39 -6.60 -18.67
C ARG A 60 -14.60 -7.22 -20.06
N ALA A 61 -13.57 -7.75 -20.66
CA ALA A 61 -13.69 -8.42 -21.95
C ALA A 61 -14.59 -9.65 -21.88
N CYS A 62 -14.47 -10.49 -20.85
CA CYS A 62 -15.38 -11.62 -20.60
C CYS A 62 -16.85 -11.17 -20.46
N GLY A 63 -17.10 -10.17 -19.61
CA GLY A 63 -18.45 -9.64 -19.38
C GLY A 63 -19.10 -9.06 -20.64
N ARG A 64 -18.32 -8.39 -21.50
CA ARG A 64 -18.80 -7.86 -22.79
C ARG A 64 -19.12 -8.97 -23.77
N ALA A 65 -18.30 -10.04 -23.81
CA ALA A 65 -18.58 -11.20 -24.65
C ALA A 65 -19.89 -11.91 -24.26
N ASP A 66 -20.12 -12.06 -22.96
CA ASP A 66 -21.28 -12.77 -22.43
C ASP A 66 -22.59 -11.94 -22.55
N GLN A 67 -22.53 -10.62 -22.38
CA GLN A 67 -23.72 -9.74 -22.27
C GLN A 67 -23.94 -8.81 -23.47
N GLY A 68 -22.93 -8.63 -24.34
CA GLY A 68 -23.04 -7.69 -25.46
C GLY A 68 -23.21 -6.23 -25.04
N ALA A 69 -22.69 -5.83 -23.87
CA ALA A 69 -22.85 -4.50 -23.30
C ALA A 69 -22.25 -3.42 -24.21
N LEU A 70 -22.80 -2.20 -24.17
CA LEU A 70 -22.39 -1.04 -24.99
C LEU A 70 -22.48 -1.26 -26.52
N GLY A 71 -23.18 -2.30 -26.98
CA GLY A 71 -23.26 -2.64 -28.40
C GLY A 71 -21.98 -3.28 -28.96
N ILE A 72 -20.97 -3.56 -28.14
CA ILE A 72 -19.73 -4.21 -28.53
C ILE A 72 -19.93 -5.72 -28.51
N ARG A 73 -19.63 -6.37 -29.64
CA ARG A 73 -19.72 -7.84 -29.81
C ARG A 73 -18.37 -8.38 -30.20
N HIS A 74 -17.86 -9.35 -29.44
CA HIS A 74 -16.64 -10.09 -29.73
C HIS A 74 -16.74 -11.51 -29.14
N GLY A 75 -15.86 -12.43 -29.57
CA GLY A 75 -15.74 -13.76 -28.95
C GLY A 75 -15.20 -13.69 -27.53
N ARG A 76 -15.36 -14.77 -26.79
CA ARG A 76 -14.82 -14.87 -25.43
C ARG A 76 -13.29 -14.77 -25.49
N PRO A 77 -12.68 -13.88 -24.68
CA PRO A 77 -11.23 -13.72 -24.69
C PRO A 77 -10.52 -14.92 -24.08
N GLU A 78 -9.32 -15.18 -24.53
CA GLU A 78 -8.38 -16.11 -23.90
C GLU A 78 -7.30 -15.33 -23.16
N LEU A 79 -6.84 -15.84 -22.02
CA LEU A 79 -5.78 -15.24 -21.24
C LEU A 79 -4.48 -16.01 -21.45
N ASP A 80 -3.48 -15.36 -22.05
CA ASP A 80 -2.09 -15.81 -21.98
C ASP A 80 -1.44 -15.27 -20.71
N LEU A 81 -1.49 -16.08 -19.64
CA LEU A 81 -0.94 -15.70 -18.35
C LEU A 81 0.57 -15.46 -18.40
N GLY A 82 1.29 -16.25 -19.21
CA GLY A 82 2.75 -16.10 -19.38
C GLY A 82 3.10 -14.73 -19.97
N GLN A 83 2.36 -14.30 -21.00
CA GLN A 83 2.53 -12.97 -21.60
C GLN A 83 2.16 -11.84 -20.63
N ALA A 84 1.08 -12.01 -19.85
CA ALA A 84 0.67 -11.04 -18.84
C ALA A 84 1.74 -10.84 -17.75
N VAL A 85 2.29 -11.94 -17.24
CA VAL A 85 3.38 -11.90 -16.24
C VAL A 85 4.65 -11.31 -16.86
N ALA A 86 4.99 -11.63 -18.09
CA ALA A 86 6.14 -11.03 -18.80
C ALA A 86 5.97 -9.53 -18.99
N TRP A 87 4.76 -9.05 -19.37
CA TRP A 87 4.44 -7.63 -19.48
C TRP A 87 4.61 -6.90 -18.14
N LYS A 88 4.07 -7.46 -17.06
CA LYS A 88 4.27 -6.95 -15.69
C LYS A 88 5.76 -6.88 -15.33
N ASN A 89 6.53 -7.94 -15.60
CA ASN A 89 7.97 -7.95 -15.33
C ASN A 89 8.71 -6.86 -16.11
N GLY A 90 8.35 -6.63 -17.37
CA GLY A 90 8.92 -5.55 -18.18
C GLY A 90 8.69 -4.15 -17.59
N ILE A 91 7.58 -3.92 -16.86
CA ILE A 91 7.35 -2.67 -16.13
C ILE A 91 8.31 -2.59 -14.92
N VAL A 92 8.43 -3.66 -14.15
CA VAL A 92 9.33 -3.74 -12.99
C VAL A 92 10.77 -3.47 -13.43
N ASP A 93 11.25 -4.16 -14.47
CA ASP A 93 12.62 -4.03 -15.01
C ASP A 93 12.92 -2.60 -15.47
N ARG A 94 11.96 -1.96 -16.14
CA ARG A 94 12.10 -0.57 -16.58
C ARG A 94 12.28 0.38 -15.39
N LEU A 95 11.48 0.21 -14.33
CA LEU A 95 11.52 1.09 -13.17
C LEU A 95 12.77 0.85 -12.33
N THR A 96 13.15 -0.39 -12.08
CA THR A 96 14.37 -0.71 -11.30
C THR A 96 15.64 -0.30 -12.03
N THR A 97 15.71 -0.51 -13.35
CA THR A 97 16.78 0.00 -14.21
C THR A 97 16.84 1.54 -14.17
N GLY A 98 15.66 2.20 -14.17
CA GLY A 98 15.58 3.66 -14.05
C GLY A 98 16.15 4.15 -12.72
N VAL A 99 15.83 3.50 -11.61
CA VAL A 99 16.39 3.82 -10.28
C VAL A 99 17.92 3.64 -10.28
N ALA A 100 18.43 2.53 -10.82
CA ALA A 100 19.86 2.27 -10.92
C ALA A 100 20.59 3.37 -11.74
N ALA A 101 20.01 3.76 -12.87
CA ALA A 101 20.54 4.82 -13.71
C ALA A 101 20.55 6.18 -13.01
N LEU A 102 19.51 6.52 -12.25
CA LEU A 102 19.43 7.75 -11.47
C LEU A 102 20.48 7.78 -10.36
N LEU A 103 20.64 6.69 -9.60
CA LEU A 103 21.67 6.59 -8.56
C LEU A 103 23.06 6.76 -9.15
N LYS A 104 23.36 6.08 -10.26
CA LYS A 104 24.63 6.22 -10.97
C LYS A 104 24.86 7.64 -11.48
N LYS A 105 23.84 8.27 -12.07
CA LYS A 105 23.92 9.67 -12.56
C LYS A 105 24.23 10.66 -11.45
N GLN A 106 23.70 10.42 -10.24
CA GLN A 106 23.95 11.27 -9.06
C GLN A 106 25.25 10.93 -8.33
N GLY A 107 26.02 9.94 -8.79
CA GLY A 107 27.29 9.56 -8.17
C GLY A 107 27.13 8.75 -6.86
N VAL A 108 25.96 8.15 -6.64
CA VAL A 108 25.76 7.24 -5.50
C VAL A 108 26.50 5.93 -5.76
N THR A 109 27.32 5.50 -4.80
CA THR A 109 27.96 4.18 -4.84
C THR A 109 26.95 3.13 -4.38
N VAL A 110 26.54 2.24 -5.28
CA VAL A 110 25.67 1.09 -4.94
C VAL A 110 26.55 -0.12 -4.67
N VAL A 111 26.35 -0.76 -3.50
CA VAL A 111 27.02 -2.00 -3.11
C VAL A 111 25.98 -3.09 -2.98
N GLU A 112 26.07 -4.08 -3.85
CA GLU A 112 25.22 -5.28 -3.79
C GLU A 112 25.74 -6.26 -2.74
N GLY A 113 24.88 -6.64 -1.81
CA GLY A 113 25.18 -7.58 -0.75
C GLY A 113 24.34 -7.37 0.51
N TRP A 114 24.43 -8.31 1.41
CA TRP A 114 23.74 -8.29 2.70
C TRP A 114 24.59 -7.61 3.75
N ALA A 115 24.04 -6.59 4.40
CA ALA A 115 24.70 -5.80 5.42
C ALA A 115 24.57 -6.47 6.80
N GLU A 116 25.69 -6.64 7.49
CA GLU A 116 25.79 -6.88 8.91
C GLU A 116 26.24 -5.59 9.60
N ILE A 117 25.36 -5.04 10.44
CA ILE A 117 25.60 -3.76 11.10
C ILE A 117 26.33 -4.03 12.42
N LEU A 118 27.63 -3.70 12.47
CA LEU A 118 28.47 -4.01 13.64
C LEU A 118 28.26 -2.99 14.75
N ASP A 119 28.10 -1.73 14.37
CA ASP A 119 27.80 -0.59 15.24
C ASP A 119 27.21 0.56 14.41
N GLY A 120 26.93 1.70 15.02
CA GLY A 120 26.34 2.87 14.32
C GLY A 120 27.26 3.52 13.28
N LYS A 121 28.51 3.08 13.10
CA LYS A 121 29.53 3.66 12.22
C LYS A 121 30.21 2.65 11.31
N THR A 122 30.02 1.37 11.54
CA THR A 122 30.72 0.28 10.83
C THR A 122 29.74 -0.79 10.39
N VAL A 123 29.73 -1.07 9.10
CA VAL A 123 28.92 -2.13 8.49
C VAL A 123 29.83 -3.06 7.68
N GLU A 124 29.62 -4.34 7.78
CA GLU A 124 30.25 -5.35 6.95
C GLU A 124 29.24 -5.87 5.93
N VAL A 125 29.58 -5.82 4.65
CA VAL A 125 28.69 -6.26 3.57
C VAL A 125 29.20 -7.57 3.02
N GLN A 126 28.38 -8.61 3.10
CA GLN A 126 28.65 -9.90 2.47
C GLN A 126 28.12 -9.85 1.03
N ARG A 127 29.06 -9.85 0.07
CA ARG A 127 28.80 -9.83 -1.37
C ARG A 127 28.62 -11.25 -1.94
N ALA A 128 28.09 -11.33 -3.14
CA ALA A 128 28.05 -12.59 -3.90
C ALA A 128 29.49 -13.15 -4.03
N GLY A 129 29.66 -14.48 -3.86
CA GLY A 129 30.98 -15.11 -3.90
C GLY A 129 31.72 -15.12 -2.56
N GLY A 130 31.12 -14.59 -1.48
CA GLY A 130 31.68 -14.67 -0.12
C GLY A 130 32.65 -13.57 0.26
N GLU A 131 32.91 -12.62 -0.66
CA GLU A 131 33.71 -11.42 -0.35
C GLU A 131 33.05 -10.58 0.72
N ARG A 132 33.81 -10.10 1.70
CA ARG A 132 33.34 -9.17 2.74
C ARG A 132 33.93 -7.80 2.54
N LEU A 133 33.09 -6.78 2.44
CA LEU A 133 33.46 -5.39 2.35
C LEU A 133 33.09 -4.65 3.63
N ARG A 134 34.09 -4.09 4.33
CA ARG A 134 33.84 -3.25 5.51
C ARG A 134 33.74 -1.79 5.08
N ILE A 135 32.62 -1.15 5.49
CA ILE A 135 32.31 0.25 5.21
C ILE A 135 32.22 1.01 6.53
N ARG A 136 32.92 2.13 6.61
CA ARG A 136 32.82 3.10 7.71
C ARG A 136 32.04 4.32 7.25
N THR A 137 31.24 4.89 8.13
CA THR A 137 30.39 6.04 7.80
C THR A 137 30.31 7.05 8.94
N GLU A 138 30.06 8.32 8.60
CA GLU A 138 29.70 9.36 9.57
C GLU A 138 28.22 9.23 9.97
N HIS A 139 27.35 8.93 9.00
CA HIS A 139 25.90 8.83 9.17
C HIS A 139 25.37 7.49 8.63
N LEU A 140 24.52 6.83 9.39
CA LEU A 140 23.89 5.56 9.01
C LEU A 140 22.37 5.72 8.93
N VAL A 141 21.77 5.29 7.81
CA VAL A 141 20.32 5.25 7.62
C VAL A 141 19.85 3.79 7.49
N LEU A 142 18.99 3.38 8.39
CA LEU A 142 18.33 2.07 8.37
C LEU A 142 17.05 2.18 7.55
N ALA A 143 17.00 1.52 6.38
CA ALA A 143 15.90 1.56 5.42
C ALA A 143 15.50 0.16 4.93
N MET A 144 15.66 -0.87 5.78
CA MET A 144 15.54 -2.29 5.43
C MET A 144 14.09 -2.75 5.20
N GLY A 145 13.12 -1.89 5.47
CA GLY A 145 11.71 -2.12 5.17
C GLY A 145 11.05 -3.19 6.04
N SER A 146 10.18 -3.97 5.44
CA SER A 146 9.36 -4.99 6.12
C SER A 146 9.30 -6.29 5.33
N THR A 147 8.85 -7.35 5.99
CA THR A 147 8.60 -8.68 5.41
C THR A 147 7.16 -9.13 5.70
N SER A 148 6.63 -10.04 4.89
CA SER A 148 5.32 -10.64 5.13
C SER A 148 5.30 -11.40 6.45
N VAL A 149 4.18 -11.35 7.16
CA VAL A 149 3.98 -12.15 8.37
C VAL A 149 3.66 -13.58 7.95
N GLU A 150 4.42 -14.52 8.47
CA GLU A 150 4.15 -15.94 8.38
C GLU A 150 3.34 -16.38 9.59
N LEU A 151 2.30 -17.16 9.38
CA LEU A 151 1.50 -17.69 10.48
C LEU A 151 2.11 -19.02 10.95
N PRO A 152 2.30 -19.25 12.28
CA PRO A 152 2.84 -20.52 12.77
C PRO A 152 2.05 -21.74 12.32
N SER A 153 0.73 -21.62 12.13
CA SER A 153 -0.15 -22.67 11.61
C SER A 153 -0.09 -22.86 10.10
N LEU A 154 0.50 -21.90 9.35
CA LEU A 154 0.61 -21.89 7.90
C LEU A 154 1.99 -21.37 7.46
N PRO A 155 3.07 -22.12 7.68
CA PRO A 155 4.39 -21.72 7.21
C PRO A 155 4.42 -21.68 5.67
N PHE A 156 5.16 -20.71 5.11
CA PHE A 156 5.30 -20.58 3.66
C PHE A 156 5.97 -21.81 3.04
N GLY A 157 5.44 -22.23 1.91
CA GLY A 157 5.90 -23.39 1.14
C GLY A 157 4.76 -24.29 0.69
N GLY A 158 5.00 -25.09 -0.34
CA GLY A 158 3.98 -25.95 -0.92
C GLY A 158 2.76 -25.15 -1.42
N PRO A 159 1.53 -25.42 -0.90
CA PRO A 159 0.33 -24.68 -1.28
C PRO A 159 0.24 -23.28 -0.62
N VAL A 160 1.01 -23.01 0.44
CA VAL A 160 0.95 -21.76 1.20
C VAL A 160 1.94 -20.75 0.61
N ILE A 161 1.42 -19.63 0.12
CA ILE A 161 2.20 -18.59 -0.54
C ILE A 161 2.01 -17.24 0.15
N SER A 162 2.97 -16.35 0.00
CA SER A 162 2.82 -14.95 0.37
C SER A 162 2.27 -14.13 -0.83
N ALA A 163 2.01 -12.84 -0.59
CA ALA A 163 1.66 -11.91 -1.66
C ALA A 163 2.78 -11.78 -2.72
N THR A 164 4.04 -12.10 -2.38
CA THR A 164 5.17 -12.04 -3.31
C THR A 164 5.04 -13.11 -4.39
N GLU A 165 4.83 -14.36 -4.02
CA GLU A 165 4.66 -15.48 -4.96
C GLU A 165 3.38 -15.32 -5.77
N ALA A 166 2.32 -14.79 -5.15
CA ALA A 166 1.04 -14.52 -5.81
C ALA A 166 1.15 -13.50 -6.97
N LEU A 167 2.21 -12.69 -7.03
CA LEU A 167 2.45 -11.73 -8.11
C LEU A 167 3.16 -12.32 -9.34
N SER A 168 3.58 -13.58 -9.29
CA SER A 168 4.22 -14.25 -10.42
C SER A 168 3.67 -15.66 -10.59
N PRO A 169 2.34 -15.80 -10.79
CA PRO A 169 1.72 -17.10 -10.96
C PRO A 169 2.16 -17.77 -12.28
N THR A 170 2.35 -19.08 -12.24
CA THR A 170 2.54 -19.92 -13.43
C THR A 170 1.21 -20.46 -13.96
N GLU A 171 0.19 -20.49 -13.10
CA GLU A 171 -1.18 -20.90 -13.39
C GLU A 171 -2.15 -20.13 -12.50
N ILE A 172 -3.38 -19.97 -12.94
CA ILE A 172 -4.47 -19.48 -12.09
C ILE A 172 -5.04 -20.69 -11.33
N PRO A 173 -4.98 -20.70 -9.98
CA PRO A 173 -5.52 -21.81 -9.21
C PRO A 173 -7.03 -21.90 -9.37
N GLU A 174 -7.57 -23.10 -9.35
CA GLU A 174 -9.01 -23.28 -9.36
C GLU A 174 -9.63 -22.74 -8.07
N ASP A 175 -9.03 -23.07 -6.91
CA ASP A 175 -9.43 -22.61 -5.59
C ASP A 175 -8.27 -21.85 -4.92
N LEU A 176 -8.51 -20.58 -4.61
CA LEU A 176 -7.61 -19.72 -3.84
C LEU A 176 -8.28 -19.34 -2.51
N VAL A 177 -7.66 -19.68 -1.41
CA VAL A 177 -8.03 -19.12 -0.10
C VAL A 177 -7.06 -18.00 0.26
N VAL A 178 -7.61 -16.83 0.58
CA VAL A 178 -6.88 -15.65 1.05
C VAL A 178 -7.04 -15.54 2.55
N VAL A 179 -5.95 -15.54 3.30
CA VAL A 179 -5.93 -15.36 4.74
C VAL A 179 -5.56 -13.93 5.06
N GLY A 180 -6.52 -13.16 5.55
CA GLY A 180 -6.45 -11.73 5.85
C GLY A 180 -7.26 -10.87 4.86
N ALA A 181 -8.26 -10.14 5.37
CA ALA A 181 -9.09 -9.19 4.62
C ALA A 181 -8.54 -7.74 4.71
N GLY A 182 -7.23 -7.58 4.81
CA GLY A 182 -6.55 -6.31 4.58
C GLY A 182 -6.45 -5.97 3.09
N TYR A 183 -5.97 -4.75 2.77
CA TYR A 183 -5.90 -4.27 1.38
C TYR A 183 -5.10 -5.21 0.45
N ILE A 184 -3.98 -5.78 0.90
CA ILE A 184 -3.17 -6.70 0.08
C ILE A 184 -3.97 -7.96 -0.30
N GLY A 185 -4.61 -8.58 0.70
CA GLY A 185 -5.40 -9.79 0.49
C GLY A 185 -6.59 -9.56 -0.43
N LEU A 186 -7.31 -8.45 -0.23
CA LEU A 186 -8.48 -8.11 -1.04
C LEU A 186 -8.10 -7.69 -2.46
N GLU A 187 -7.07 -6.87 -2.65
CA GLU A 187 -6.57 -6.48 -3.97
C GLU A 187 -6.23 -7.70 -4.84
N LEU A 188 -5.41 -8.60 -4.30
CA LEU A 188 -4.99 -9.80 -5.03
C LEU A 188 -6.11 -10.83 -5.14
N GLY A 189 -6.91 -11.03 -4.10
CA GLY A 189 -8.07 -11.93 -4.15
C GLY A 189 -9.08 -11.52 -5.23
N ILE A 190 -9.37 -10.22 -5.35
CA ILE A 190 -10.21 -9.68 -6.43
C ILE A 190 -9.57 -9.92 -7.81
N ALA A 191 -8.26 -9.67 -7.93
CA ALA A 191 -7.55 -9.88 -9.19
C ALA A 191 -7.63 -11.37 -9.62
N TYR A 192 -7.32 -12.30 -8.73
CA TYR A 192 -7.44 -13.73 -9.01
C TYR A 192 -8.86 -14.16 -9.34
N ARG A 193 -9.88 -13.61 -8.64
CA ARG A 193 -11.29 -13.87 -8.96
C ARG A 193 -11.63 -13.43 -10.37
N LYS A 194 -11.18 -12.25 -10.78
CA LYS A 194 -11.37 -11.71 -12.14
C LYS A 194 -10.62 -12.51 -13.20
N LEU A 195 -9.51 -13.13 -12.85
CA LEU A 195 -8.76 -14.05 -13.71
C LEU A 195 -9.35 -15.46 -13.80
N GLY A 196 -10.39 -15.78 -12.99
CA GLY A 196 -11.15 -17.01 -13.11
C GLY A 196 -11.07 -17.97 -11.91
N ALA A 197 -10.27 -17.68 -10.87
CA ALA A 197 -10.23 -18.49 -9.65
C ALA A 197 -11.55 -18.44 -8.87
N ARG A 198 -11.90 -19.51 -8.17
CA ARG A 198 -12.82 -19.44 -7.03
C ARG A 198 -12.04 -18.89 -5.84
N VAL A 199 -12.56 -17.86 -5.17
CA VAL A 199 -11.84 -17.17 -4.10
C VAL A 199 -12.67 -17.15 -2.83
N ALA A 200 -12.07 -17.60 -1.72
CA ALA A 200 -12.58 -17.43 -0.38
C ALA A 200 -11.60 -16.58 0.45
N VAL A 201 -12.13 -15.67 1.27
CA VAL A 201 -11.34 -14.79 2.15
C VAL A 201 -11.66 -15.15 3.59
N VAL A 202 -10.63 -15.47 4.39
CA VAL A 202 -10.75 -15.78 5.82
C VAL A 202 -10.12 -14.64 6.62
N GLU A 203 -10.89 -14.03 7.53
CA GLU A 203 -10.46 -12.90 8.34
C GLU A 203 -10.84 -13.13 9.81
N ALA A 204 -9.89 -12.90 10.71
CA ALA A 204 -10.09 -13.06 12.15
C ALA A 204 -11.00 -11.98 12.75
N GLN A 205 -10.99 -10.79 12.17
CA GLN A 205 -11.87 -9.70 12.60
C GLN A 205 -13.29 -9.87 12.02
N SER A 206 -14.26 -9.22 12.65
CA SER A 206 -15.67 -9.29 12.24
C SER A 206 -16.01 -8.49 10.97
N ARG A 207 -15.05 -7.76 10.39
CA ARG A 207 -15.23 -6.92 9.19
C ARG A 207 -13.99 -6.92 8.32
N LEU A 208 -14.17 -6.72 7.02
CA LEU A 208 -13.09 -6.47 6.08
C LEU A 208 -12.51 -5.05 6.29
N LEU A 209 -11.23 -4.87 5.96
CA LEU A 209 -10.50 -3.63 6.15
C LEU A 209 -10.77 -3.03 7.56
N PRO A 210 -10.39 -3.70 8.65
CA PRO A 210 -10.85 -3.36 9.99
C PRO A 210 -10.51 -1.93 10.45
N GLY A 211 -9.55 -1.28 9.79
CA GLY A 211 -9.19 0.13 10.03
C GLY A 211 -10.13 1.17 9.39
N TYR A 212 -11.13 0.73 8.60
CA TYR A 212 -12.06 1.60 7.88
C TYR A 212 -13.48 1.43 8.42
N ASP A 213 -14.31 2.49 8.35
CA ASP A 213 -15.70 2.41 8.78
C ASP A 213 -16.58 1.57 7.83
N ALA A 214 -17.72 1.09 8.36
CA ALA A 214 -18.59 0.19 7.64
C ALA A 214 -19.25 0.83 6.40
N GLU A 215 -19.60 2.13 6.46
CA GLU A 215 -20.19 2.86 5.34
C GLU A 215 -19.21 2.94 4.17
N LEU A 216 -17.93 3.25 4.47
CA LEU A 216 -16.88 3.36 3.46
C LEU A 216 -16.61 2.01 2.78
N THR A 217 -16.69 0.91 3.52
CA THR A 217 -16.41 -0.44 2.99
C THR A 217 -17.63 -1.16 2.42
N ALA A 218 -18.84 -0.63 2.60
CA ALA A 218 -20.07 -1.27 2.13
C ALA A 218 -20.12 -1.48 0.61
N PRO A 219 -19.73 -0.53 -0.26
CA PRO A 219 -19.69 -0.76 -1.71
C PRO A 219 -18.74 -1.89 -2.11
N LEU A 220 -17.56 -1.97 -1.45
CA LEU A 220 -16.61 -3.05 -1.66
C LEU A 220 -17.21 -4.40 -1.28
N ARG A 221 -17.85 -4.52 -0.10
CA ARG A 221 -18.48 -5.75 0.34
C ARG A 221 -19.53 -6.25 -0.68
N GLN A 222 -20.40 -5.36 -1.13
CA GLN A 222 -21.40 -5.67 -2.16
C GLN A 222 -20.77 -6.13 -3.48
N ARG A 223 -19.61 -5.54 -3.84
CA ARG A 223 -18.88 -5.94 -5.04
C ARG A 223 -18.26 -7.33 -4.91
N LEU A 224 -17.67 -7.65 -3.75
CA LEU A 224 -17.14 -8.99 -3.46
C LEU A 224 -18.22 -10.06 -3.56
N GLU A 225 -19.40 -9.80 -3.01
CA GLU A 225 -20.58 -10.69 -3.10
C GLU A 225 -21.01 -10.87 -4.57
N ARG A 226 -21.10 -9.78 -5.36
CA ARG A 226 -21.41 -9.85 -6.80
C ARG A 226 -20.37 -10.61 -7.63
N LEU A 227 -19.10 -10.52 -7.24
CA LEU A 227 -18.02 -11.29 -7.85
C LEU A 227 -18.05 -12.76 -7.44
N GLY A 228 -18.85 -13.15 -6.44
CA GLY A 228 -18.89 -14.49 -5.90
C GLY A 228 -17.66 -14.85 -5.08
N ILE A 229 -17.06 -13.88 -4.39
CA ILE A 229 -15.99 -14.09 -3.42
C ILE A 229 -16.65 -14.44 -2.07
N GLU A 230 -16.30 -15.59 -1.52
CA GLU A 230 -16.80 -16.04 -0.22
C GLU A 230 -16.07 -15.31 0.91
N LEU A 231 -16.83 -14.75 1.88
CA LEU A 231 -16.26 -14.01 3.02
C LEU A 231 -16.51 -14.77 4.32
N HIS A 232 -15.45 -15.22 4.96
CA HIS A 232 -15.46 -15.88 6.27
C HIS A 232 -14.84 -14.92 7.31
N LEU A 233 -15.68 -14.02 7.85
CA LEU A 233 -15.29 -13.03 8.86
C LEU A 233 -15.48 -13.59 10.27
N GLY A 234 -14.64 -13.15 11.23
CA GLY A 234 -14.62 -13.67 12.59
C GLY A 234 -14.14 -15.13 12.66
N CYS A 235 -13.33 -15.56 11.70
CA CYS A 235 -12.82 -16.93 11.60
C CYS A 235 -11.31 -16.97 11.77
N THR A 236 -10.82 -17.91 12.58
CA THR A 236 -9.38 -18.11 12.81
C THR A 236 -8.86 -19.29 12.02
N VAL A 237 -7.60 -19.20 11.59
CA VAL A 237 -6.94 -20.24 10.80
C VAL A 237 -6.33 -21.28 11.75
N ALA A 238 -6.70 -22.54 11.58
CA ALA A 238 -6.20 -23.67 12.37
C ALA A 238 -5.01 -24.39 11.70
N GLY A 239 -4.86 -24.30 10.36
CA GLY A 239 -3.76 -24.92 9.62
C GLY A 239 -4.22 -25.57 8.30
N LEU A 240 -3.35 -26.37 7.69
CA LEU A 240 -3.70 -27.14 6.51
C LEU A 240 -4.64 -28.31 6.89
N ALA A 241 -5.49 -28.73 5.96
CA ALA A 241 -6.22 -29.98 6.04
C ALA A 241 -5.24 -31.17 6.05
N ALA A 242 -5.64 -32.29 6.62
CA ALA A 242 -4.78 -33.46 6.80
C ALA A 242 -4.24 -34.04 5.46
N ASP A 243 -5.03 -33.90 4.39
CA ASP A 243 -4.67 -34.30 3.01
C ASP A 243 -3.86 -33.24 2.25
N GLY A 244 -3.63 -32.06 2.88
CA GLY A 244 -2.95 -30.93 2.26
C GLY A 244 -3.77 -30.18 1.18
N ALA A 245 -5.03 -30.56 0.95
CA ALA A 245 -5.87 -30.05 -0.13
C ALA A 245 -6.82 -28.92 0.30
N GLY A 246 -6.61 -28.32 1.48
CA GLY A 246 -7.47 -27.26 1.96
C GLY A 246 -6.96 -26.55 3.20
N LEU A 247 -7.69 -25.49 3.57
CA LEU A 247 -7.48 -24.72 4.78
C LEU A 247 -8.47 -25.14 5.86
N ARG A 248 -8.00 -25.51 7.05
CA ARG A 248 -8.84 -25.66 8.24
C ARG A 248 -8.99 -24.31 8.92
N MET A 249 -10.20 -23.91 9.19
CA MET A 249 -10.53 -22.72 9.95
C MET A 249 -11.54 -23.04 11.05
N THR A 250 -11.56 -22.19 12.09
CA THR A 250 -12.53 -22.24 13.19
C THR A 250 -13.36 -20.97 13.15
N ARG A 251 -14.67 -21.12 13.12
CA ARG A 251 -15.64 -20.03 13.17
C ARG A 251 -15.74 -19.46 14.60
N GLY A 252 -16.30 -18.26 14.73
CA GLY A 252 -16.48 -17.64 16.04
C GLY A 252 -17.34 -18.40 17.03
N ASP A 253 -18.19 -19.33 16.56
CA ASP A 253 -19.01 -20.26 17.37
C ASP A 253 -18.25 -21.54 17.76
N GLY A 254 -17.00 -21.72 17.32
CA GLY A 254 -16.17 -22.87 17.60
C GLY A 254 -16.30 -24.01 16.58
N GLU A 255 -17.13 -23.88 15.56
CA GLU A 255 -17.28 -24.89 14.50
C GLU A 255 -16.03 -24.88 13.60
N GLU A 256 -15.48 -26.08 13.37
CA GLU A 256 -14.38 -26.27 12.41
C GLU A 256 -14.93 -26.49 11.00
N GLN A 257 -14.32 -25.85 10.03
CA GLN A 257 -14.64 -26.00 8.61
C GLN A 257 -13.35 -26.15 7.79
N ILE A 258 -13.42 -26.94 6.73
CA ILE A 258 -12.35 -27.06 5.73
C ILE A 258 -12.82 -26.36 4.45
N LEU A 259 -12.00 -25.41 3.98
CA LEU A 259 -12.18 -24.77 2.68
C LEU A 259 -11.24 -25.44 1.68
N PRO A 260 -11.74 -25.92 0.53
CA PRO A 260 -10.89 -26.40 -0.55
C PRO A 260 -9.90 -25.32 -0.98
N ALA A 261 -8.64 -25.65 -1.18
CA ALA A 261 -7.62 -24.69 -1.60
C ALA A 261 -6.49 -25.37 -2.36
N GLN A 262 -6.35 -25.02 -3.62
CA GLN A 262 -5.14 -25.36 -4.40
C GLN A 262 -3.97 -24.44 -4.03
N ARG A 263 -4.27 -23.20 -3.66
CA ARG A 263 -3.32 -22.24 -3.09
C ARG A 263 -3.94 -21.50 -1.91
N ILE A 264 -3.11 -21.20 -0.92
CA ILE A 264 -3.49 -20.42 0.26
C ILE A 264 -2.55 -19.21 0.32
N MET A 265 -3.06 -18.02 0.06
CA MET A 265 -2.29 -16.78 0.13
C MET A 265 -2.41 -16.16 1.52
N VAL A 266 -1.32 -16.12 2.27
CA VAL A 266 -1.29 -15.47 3.58
C VAL A 266 -0.95 -13.98 3.42
N ALA A 267 -1.91 -13.14 3.73
CA ALA A 267 -1.84 -11.67 3.70
C ALA A 267 -2.21 -11.06 5.08
N ALA A 268 -1.76 -11.72 6.17
CA ALA A 268 -2.09 -11.39 7.55
C ALA A 268 -1.25 -10.22 8.13
N GLY A 269 -0.67 -9.39 7.26
CA GLY A 269 0.09 -8.21 7.63
C GLY A 269 1.58 -8.30 7.28
N ARG A 270 2.31 -7.27 7.72
CA ARG A 270 3.76 -7.15 7.53
C ARG A 270 4.43 -6.83 8.85
N ARG A 271 5.69 -7.20 9.02
CA ARG A 271 6.51 -6.85 10.17
C ARG A 271 7.78 -6.13 9.73
N PRO A 272 8.29 -5.15 10.50
CA PRO A 272 9.55 -4.49 10.19
C PRO A 272 10.68 -5.52 10.15
N ARG A 273 11.65 -5.29 9.28
CA ARG A 273 12.84 -6.14 9.17
C ARG A 273 13.91 -5.60 10.12
N THR A 274 13.94 -6.13 11.33
CA THR A 274 14.87 -5.72 12.40
C THR A 274 15.95 -6.77 12.71
N GLU A 275 15.96 -7.86 11.95
CA GLU A 275 16.98 -8.91 12.09
C GLU A 275 18.38 -8.33 11.85
N GLY A 276 19.32 -8.64 12.76
CA GLY A 276 20.68 -8.11 12.74
C GLY A 276 20.86 -6.76 13.46
N LEU A 277 19.78 -6.19 14.04
CA LEU A 277 19.84 -4.96 14.84
C LEU A 277 19.86 -5.21 16.36
N GLU A 278 19.79 -6.45 16.79
CA GLU A 278 19.63 -6.83 18.21
C GLU A 278 20.79 -6.39 19.10
N ARG A 279 21.96 -6.16 18.50
CA ARG A 279 23.18 -5.72 19.20
C ARG A 279 23.28 -4.20 19.32
N LEU A 280 22.45 -3.47 18.60
CA LEU A 280 22.46 -2.01 18.62
C LEU A 280 21.60 -1.49 19.77
N PRO A 281 22.06 -0.47 20.52
CA PRO A 281 21.29 0.14 21.60
C PRO A 281 20.18 1.05 21.05
N LEU A 282 19.28 0.48 20.24
CA LEU A 282 18.13 1.16 19.66
C LEU A 282 16.94 1.08 20.61
N ASP A 283 16.23 2.18 20.76
CA ASP A 283 14.94 2.21 21.42
C ASP A 283 13.84 1.73 20.48
N TYR A 284 12.89 0.97 21.04
CA TYR A 284 11.76 0.44 20.30
C TYR A 284 10.42 0.95 20.87
N ASP A 285 9.43 1.06 19.98
CA ASP A 285 8.02 1.21 20.31
C ASP A 285 7.29 -0.02 19.74
N GLY A 286 6.97 -0.96 20.63
CA GLY A 286 6.52 -2.28 20.23
C GLY A 286 7.56 -2.99 19.35
N ARG A 287 7.22 -3.27 18.09
CA ARG A 287 8.10 -3.91 17.11
C ARG A 287 8.86 -2.93 16.21
N TYR A 288 8.61 -1.64 16.34
CA TYR A 288 9.18 -0.60 15.49
C TYR A 288 10.33 0.13 16.19
N ILE A 289 11.31 0.59 15.42
CA ILE A 289 12.38 1.44 15.95
C ILE A 289 11.77 2.81 16.27
N ARG A 290 11.95 3.27 17.51
CA ARG A 290 11.52 4.61 17.93
C ARG A 290 12.40 5.66 17.28
N VAL A 291 11.77 6.66 16.68
CA VAL A 291 12.43 7.83 16.09
C VAL A 291 11.73 9.12 16.48
N ASP A 292 12.48 10.23 16.43
CA ASP A 292 11.92 11.57 16.55
C ASP A 292 11.31 12.07 15.21
N ASP A 293 10.84 13.30 15.17
CA ASP A 293 10.30 13.96 13.96
C ASP A 293 11.36 14.26 12.88
N GLY A 294 12.64 14.07 13.19
CA GLY A 294 13.77 14.06 12.26
C GLY A 294 14.16 12.67 11.81
N CYS A 295 13.41 11.63 12.20
CA CYS A 295 13.73 10.21 11.97
C CYS A 295 15.04 9.75 12.65
N ARG A 296 15.52 10.47 13.71
CA ARG A 296 16.68 10.08 14.49
C ARG A 296 16.30 8.97 15.46
N THR A 297 17.18 7.98 15.56
CA THR A 297 17.10 6.93 16.58
C THR A 297 17.70 7.39 17.91
N SER A 298 17.72 6.51 18.91
CA SER A 298 18.45 6.72 20.18
C SER A 298 19.97 6.80 20.01
N MET A 299 20.51 6.32 18.88
CA MET A 299 21.94 6.35 18.57
C MET A 299 22.32 7.61 17.82
N THR A 300 23.44 8.24 18.22
CA THR A 300 23.95 9.45 17.54
C THR A 300 24.31 9.15 16.08
N ASP A 301 23.83 10.00 15.16
CA ASP A 301 24.04 9.91 13.72
C ASP A 301 23.54 8.60 13.07
N VAL A 302 22.54 7.98 13.69
CA VAL A 302 21.81 6.82 13.15
C VAL A 302 20.34 7.19 13.01
N TRP A 303 19.83 7.03 11.81
CA TRP A 303 18.42 7.27 11.45
C TRP A 303 17.74 5.97 11.05
N ALA A 304 16.42 5.92 11.22
CA ALA A 304 15.58 4.86 10.67
C ALA A 304 14.40 5.47 9.93
N ILE A 305 14.04 4.87 8.78
CA ILE A 305 12.96 5.35 7.91
C ILE A 305 12.09 4.20 7.39
N GLY A 306 10.91 4.57 6.91
CA GLY A 306 9.96 3.65 6.29
C GLY A 306 9.36 2.66 7.29
N ASP A 307 9.15 1.44 6.83
CA ASP A 307 8.42 0.41 7.57
C ASP A 307 9.09 0.01 8.89
N LEU A 308 10.35 0.39 9.12
CA LEU A 308 11.04 0.19 10.39
C LEU A 308 10.47 1.06 11.52
N THR A 309 9.83 2.19 11.21
CA THR A 309 9.50 3.27 12.16
C THR A 309 8.03 3.38 12.50
N GLY A 310 7.21 2.42 12.12
CA GLY A 310 5.79 2.40 12.46
C GLY A 310 4.85 2.45 11.25
N GLU A 311 3.58 2.41 11.55
CA GLU A 311 2.49 2.46 10.58
C GLU A 311 2.13 3.91 10.18
N PRO A 312 1.50 4.12 9.01
CA PRO A 312 1.19 3.11 8.00
C PRO A 312 2.43 2.71 7.17
N LEU A 313 2.49 1.41 6.77
CA LEU A 313 3.60 0.87 5.97
C LEU A 313 3.41 1.23 4.49
N LEU A 314 3.74 2.46 4.13
CA LEU A 314 3.46 3.05 2.82
C LEU A 314 4.73 3.62 2.19
N ALA A 315 4.91 3.37 0.89
CA ALA A 315 6.10 3.77 0.15
C ALA A 315 6.31 5.30 0.15
N HIS A 316 5.25 6.09 -0.05
CA HIS A 316 5.35 7.57 -0.07
C HIS A 316 5.68 8.14 1.32
N ARG A 317 5.27 7.49 2.43
CA ARG A 317 5.73 7.86 3.76
C ARG A 317 7.24 7.65 3.90
N ALA A 318 7.74 6.50 3.44
CA ALA A 318 9.17 6.19 3.48
C ALA A 318 9.98 7.16 2.60
N MET A 319 9.48 7.50 1.40
CA MET A 319 10.12 8.49 0.51
C MET A 319 10.25 9.85 1.18
N ALA A 320 9.16 10.37 1.77
CA ALA A 320 9.16 11.65 2.47
C ALA A 320 10.12 11.67 3.67
N GLN A 321 10.16 10.58 4.46
CA GLN A 321 11.15 10.43 5.52
C GLN A 321 12.58 10.41 4.99
N GLY A 322 12.84 9.74 3.86
CA GLY A 322 14.15 9.72 3.20
C GLY A 322 14.63 11.11 2.80
N GLU A 323 13.77 11.95 2.24
CA GLU A 323 14.08 13.35 1.92
C GLU A 323 14.40 14.16 3.17
N VAL A 324 13.61 14.03 4.22
CA VAL A 324 13.81 14.74 5.50
C VAL A 324 15.19 14.39 6.07
N VAL A 325 15.55 13.11 6.14
CA VAL A 325 16.84 12.65 6.67
C VAL A 325 18.00 13.19 5.84
N ALA A 326 17.93 13.10 4.52
CA ALA A 326 18.98 13.63 3.64
C ALA A 326 19.20 15.14 3.83
N GLU A 327 18.11 15.90 3.98
CA GLU A 327 18.19 17.34 4.20
C GLU A 327 18.72 17.71 5.60
N LEU A 328 18.39 16.94 6.63
CA LEU A 328 18.93 17.11 7.99
C LEU A 328 20.44 16.85 8.02
N ILE A 329 20.92 15.78 7.37
CA ILE A 329 22.36 15.47 7.25
C ILE A 329 23.11 16.56 6.48
N ALA A 330 22.45 17.21 5.51
CA ALA A 330 22.98 18.39 4.81
C ALA A 330 22.95 19.68 5.66
N GLY A 331 22.50 19.64 6.91
CA GLY A 331 22.44 20.79 7.81
C GLY A 331 21.20 21.67 7.65
N LYS A 332 20.19 21.24 6.87
CA LYS A 332 18.94 21.98 6.74
C LYS A 332 18.02 21.70 7.94
N ARG A 333 17.11 22.63 8.21
CA ARG A 333 16.06 22.46 9.24
C ARG A 333 14.82 21.81 8.60
N ARG A 334 14.56 20.56 8.95
CA ARG A 334 13.40 19.80 8.46
C ARG A 334 12.81 18.93 9.57
N ARG A 335 11.55 18.56 9.41
CA ARG A 335 10.88 17.57 10.24
C ARG A 335 9.89 16.79 9.38
N PHE A 336 9.64 15.55 9.75
CA PHE A 336 8.58 14.74 9.18
C PHE A 336 7.31 14.93 10.03
N ALA A 337 6.47 15.85 9.63
CA ALA A 337 5.22 16.18 10.32
C ALA A 337 4.12 16.48 9.29
N PRO A 338 3.73 15.49 8.46
CA PRO A 338 2.63 15.66 7.53
C PRO A 338 1.31 15.86 8.30
N VAL A 339 0.40 16.68 7.77
CA VAL A 339 -0.95 16.83 8.33
C VAL A 339 -1.72 15.51 8.21
N ALA A 340 -1.54 14.81 7.08
CA ALA A 340 -2.11 13.51 6.85
C ALA A 340 -1.23 12.68 5.91
N ILE A 341 -1.29 11.35 6.06
CA ILE A 341 -0.67 10.41 5.14
C ILE A 341 -1.81 9.74 4.37
N PRO A 342 -1.93 9.94 3.05
CA PRO A 342 -3.00 9.34 2.27
C PRO A 342 -2.87 7.82 2.24
N ALA A 343 -3.98 7.12 2.45
CA ALA A 343 -4.08 5.67 2.32
C ALA A 343 -5.00 5.32 1.15
N VAL A 344 -4.53 4.44 0.28
CA VAL A 344 -5.26 3.98 -0.91
C VAL A 344 -5.32 2.47 -0.92
N CYS A 345 -6.51 1.91 -1.10
CA CYS A 345 -6.72 0.50 -1.41
C CYS A 345 -7.17 0.40 -2.87
N TYR A 346 -6.44 -0.36 -3.67
CA TYR A 346 -6.75 -0.60 -5.09
C TYR A 346 -7.66 -1.83 -5.25
N THR A 347 -8.65 -1.92 -4.39
CA THR A 347 -9.75 -2.89 -4.48
C THR A 347 -10.72 -2.49 -5.61
N ASP A 348 -11.78 -3.23 -5.83
CA ASP A 348 -12.86 -2.87 -6.75
C ASP A 348 -14.20 -2.84 -5.97
N PRO A 349 -14.75 -1.63 -5.69
CA PRO A 349 -14.19 -0.30 -5.96
C PRO A 349 -12.95 0.03 -5.11
N GLU A 350 -12.17 1.05 -5.56
CA GLU A 350 -11.06 1.61 -4.80
C GLU A 350 -11.55 2.34 -3.54
N ILE A 351 -10.66 2.46 -2.54
CA ILE A 351 -10.93 3.23 -1.33
C ILE A 351 -9.78 4.18 -1.06
N VAL A 352 -10.09 5.42 -0.72
CA VAL A 352 -9.14 6.46 -0.32
C VAL A 352 -9.53 7.04 1.03
N VAL A 353 -8.55 7.21 1.90
CA VAL A 353 -8.69 7.92 3.17
C VAL A 353 -7.52 8.88 3.34
N VAL A 354 -7.81 10.14 3.59
CA VAL A 354 -6.82 11.18 3.89
C VAL A 354 -7.33 11.99 5.09
N GLY A 355 -6.55 12.05 6.16
CA GLY A 355 -6.94 12.73 7.39
C GLY A 355 -7.93 11.94 8.25
N LEU A 356 -8.73 12.64 9.06
CA LEU A 356 -9.59 12.03 10.07
C LEU A 356 -10.89 11.47 9.46
N THR A 357 -11.27 10.28 9.92
CA THR A 357 -12.62 9.76 9.73
C THR A 357 -13.59 10.44 10.70
N PRO A 358 -14.92 10.36 10.46
CA PRO A 358 -15.92 10.88 11.42
C PRO A 358 -15.75 10.29 12.82
N GLU A 359 -15.45 8.98 12.92
CA GLU A 359 -15.23 8.29 14.20
C GLU A 359 -13.97 8.79 14.91
N GLN A 360 -12.87 9.01 14.18
CA GLN A 360 -11.62 9.53 14.73
C GLN A 360 -11.78 10.97 15.22
N ALA A 361 -12.46 11.83 14.46
CA ALA A 361 -12.75 13.20 14.87
C ALA A 361 -13.61 13.23 16.15
N LYS A 362 -14.64 12.39 16.20
CA LYS A 362 -15.49 12.22 17.39
C LYS A 362 -14.69 11.74 18.61
N ALA A 363 -13.79 10.76 18.42
CA ALA A 363 -12.93 10.25 19.49
C ALA A 363 -11.96 11.32 20.04
N GLN A 364 -11.57 12.29 19.20
CA GLN A 364 -10.78 13.46 19.60
C GLN A 364 -11.62 14.60 20.20
N GLY A 365 -12.93 14.43 20.34
CA GLY A 365 -13.84 15.45 20.89
C GLY A 365 -14.07 16.64 19.96
N VAL A 366 -13.81 16.49 18.66
CA VAL A 366 -14.01 17.56 17.68
C VAL A 366 -15.43 17.50 17.14
N GLU A 367 -16.18 18.59 17.27
CA GLU A 367 -17.50 18.73 16.65
C GLU A 367 -17.32 18.93 15.13
N THR A 368 -18.02 18.12 14.33
CA THR A 368 -17.80 18.07 12.87
C THR A 368 -19.07 18.22 12.07
N LYS A 369 -18.92 18.79 10.86
CA LYS A 369 -19.85 18.65 9.75
C LYS A 369 -19.33 17.51 8.86
N VAL A 370 -20.21 16.55 8.57
CA VAL A 370 -19.91 15.42 7.69
C VAL A 370 -20.94 15.39 6.58
N ALA A 371 -20.50 15.33 5.34
CA ALA A 371 -21.39 15.18 4.19
C ALA A 371 -20.74 14.30 3.13
N SER A 372 -21.55 13.59 2.39
CA SER A 372 -21.12 12.73 1.27
C SER A 372 -21.91 13.04 0.01
N PHE A 373 -21.27 12.85 -1.15
CA PHE A 373 -21.90 12.94 -2.47
C PHE A 373 -21.71 11.61 -3.21
N PRO A 374 -22.80 10.93 -3.62
CA PRO A 374 -22.74 9.64 -4.28
C PRO A 374 -22.35 9.76 -5.76
N PHE A 375 -21.54 8.81 -6.25
CA PHE A 375 -21.18 8.75 -7.67
C PHE A 375 -22.39 8.44 -8.59
N ALA A 376 -23.45 7.85 -8.05
CA ALA A 376 -24.72 7.67 -8.80
C ALA A 376 -25.33 9.00 -9.31
N ALA A 377 -24.97 10.13 -8.70
CA ALA A 377 -25.38 11.46 -9.14
C ALA A 377 -24.27 12.20 -9.93
N ASN A 378 -23.14 11.55 -10.22
CA ASN A 378 -22.03 12.15 -10.97
C ASN A 378 -22.05 11.69 -12.43
N GLY A 379 -22.19 12.65 -13.36
CA GLY A 379 -22.29 12.34 -14.79
C GLY A 379 -21.08 11.58 -15.35
N ARG A 380 -19.86 11.88 -14.88
CA ARG A 380 -18.67 11.14 -15.32
C ARG A 380 -18.68 9.69 -14.84
N ALA A 381 -19.07 9.44 -13.62
CA ALA A 381 -19.17 8.08 -13.08
C ALA A 381 -20.18 7.24 -13.89
N LEU A 382 -21.31 7.82 -14.26
CA LEU A 382 -22.30 7.15 -15.12
C LEU A 382 -21.73 6.81 -16.51
N THR A 383 -20.94 7.69 -17.12
CA THR A 383 -20.30 7.41 -18.41
C THR A 383 -19.21 6.33 -18.33
N LEU A 384 -18.71 6.04 -17.14
CA LEU A 384 -17.73 4.98 -16.86
C LEU A 384 -18.39 3.66 -16.43
N GLU A 385 -19.73 3.60 -16.39
CA GLU A 385 -20.49 2.47 -15.84
C GLU A 385 -20.11 2.14 -14.38
N ALA A 386 -19.77 3.17 -13.59
CA ALA A 386 -19.26 3.06 -12.23
C ALA A 386 -20.00 3.98 -11.25
N PRO A 387 -21.34 3.80 -11.07
CA PRO A 387 -22.15 4.64 -10.20
C PRO A 387 -21.98 4.35 -8.71
N GLU A 388 -21.25 3.28 -8.35
CA GLU A 388 -21.08 2.86 -6.97
C GLU A 388 -20.11 3.75 -6.22
N GLY A 389 -20.44 3.97 -4.93
CA GLY A 389 -19.58 4.69 -4.01
C GLY A 389 -19.90 6.18 -3.88
N PHE A 390 -19.00 6.88 -3.22
CA PHE A 390 -19.20 8.29 -2.84
C PHE A 390 -17.88 8.98 -2.50
N VAL A 391 -17.92 10.30 -2.41
CA VAL A 391 -16.91 11.15 -1.75
C VAL A 391 -17.52 11.71 -0.48
N ARG A 392 -16.80 11.63 0.64
CA ARG A 392 -17.21 12.14 1.95
C ARG A 392 -16.17 13.12 2.50
N VAL A 393 -16.62 14.26 3.01
CA VAL A 393 -15.80 15.26 3.69
C VAL A 393 -16.12 15.27 5.19
N VAL A 394 -15.08 15.48 5.99
CA VAL A 394 -15.16 15.74 7.43
C VAL A 394 -14.52 17.11 7.67
N ALA A 395 -15.28 18.07 8.23
CA ALA A 395 -14.79 19.40 8.55
C ALA A 395 -15.18 19.80 9.95
N ARG A 396 -14.47 20.73 10.58
CA ARG A 396 -14.84 21.31 11.86
C ARG A 396 -16.18 22.04 11.74
N ALA A 397 -16.99 21.99 12.77
CA ALA A 397 -18.29 22.65 12.76
C ALA A 397 -18.20 24.17 12.93
N ASP A 398 -17.18 24.65 13.63
CA ASP A 398 -16.99 26.06 14.02
C ASP A 398 -16.37 26.94 12.91
N ASP A 399 -15.32 26.46 12.26
CA ASP A 399 -14.55 27.24 11.28
C ASP A 399 -14.52 26.60 9.88
N HIS A 400 -15.19 25.47 9.68
CA HIS A 400 -15.28 24.70 8.44
C HIS A 400 -13.95 24.17 7.90
N ARG A 401 -12.89 24.19 8.71
CA ARG A 401 -11.60 23.63 8.32
C ARG A 401 -11.73 22.13 8.04
N ILE A 402 -11.23 21.70 6.90
CA ILE A 402 -11.27 20.31 6.47
C ILE A 402 -10.30 19.48 7.33
N LEU A 403 -10.80 18.40 7.91
CA LEU A 403 -10.07 17.46 8.74
C LEU A 403 -9.81 16.14 8.04
N GLY A 404 -10.62 15.79 7.06
CA GLY A 404 -10.44 14.54 6.34
C GLY A 404 -11.37 14.36 5.15
N TRP A 405 -10.94 13.49 4.27
CA TRP A 405 -11.67 13.01 3.11
C TRP A 405 -11.67 11.50 3.07
N GLN A 406 -12.79 10.93 2.68
CA GLN A 406 -12.90 9.52 2.36
C GLN A 406 -13.63 9.38 1.03
N ALA A 407 -13.17 8.46 0.21
CA ALA A 407 -13.86 8.13 -1.04
C ALA A 407 -13.82 6.62 -1.29
N THR A 408 -14.89 6.10 -1.85
CA THR A 408 -14.94 4.75 -2.41
C THR A 408 -15.60 4.82 -3.76
N GLY A 409 -14.99 4.19 -4.78
CA GLY A 409 -15.47 4.27 -6.16
C GLY A 409 -14.37 3.90 -7.15
N GLN A 410 -14.71 3.87 -8.43
CA GLN A 410 -13.72 3.64 -9.48
C GLN A 410 -12.81 4.86 -9.66
N GLN A 411 -11.49 4.64 -9.74
CA GLN A 411 -10.47 5.68 -9.96
C GLN A 411 -10.42 6.78 -8.87
N VAL A 412 -10.95 6.53 -7.67
CA VAL A 412 -10.88 7.52 -6.59
C VAL A 412 -9.46 7.70 -6.04
N ALA A 413 -8.54 6.78 -6.32
CA ALA A 413 -7.11 6.91 -6.02
C ALA A 413 -6.53 8.24 -6.53
N GLU A 414 -6.97 8.70 -7.71
CA GLU A 414 -6.50 9.93 -8.33
C GLU A 414 -6.98 11.20 -7.59
N LEU A 415 -8.00 11.10 -6.75
CA LEU A 415 -8.47 12.20 -5.91
C LEU A 415 -7.62 12.40 -4.64
N ALA A 416 -6.80 11.40 -4.27
CA ALA A 416 -6.00 11.43 -3.03
C ALA A 416 -5.09 12.66 -2.94
N THR A 417 -4.52 13.12 -4.07
CA THR A 417 -3.64 14.30 -4.11
C THR A 417 -4.43 15.58 -3.81
N ALA A 418 -5.63 15.74 -4.38
CA ALA A 418 -6.48 16.89 -4.09
C ALA A 418 -6.91 16.92 -2.61
N PHE A 419 -7.23 15.76 -2.06
CA PHE A 419 -7.54 15.61 -0.62
C PHE A 419 -6.35 16.01 0.25
N SER A 420 -5.15 15.51 -0.08
CA SER A 420 -3.92 15.84 0.66
C SER A 420 -3.61 17.34 0.60
N HIS A 421 -3.71 17.96 -0.58
CA HIS A 421 -3.49 19.40 -0.73
C HIS A 421 -4.45 20.22 0.15
N SER A 422 -5.73 19.85 0.19
CA SER A 422 -6.71 20.60 1.00
C SER A 422 -6.38 20.55 2.50
N LEU A 423 -5.88 19.41 3.01
CA LEU A 423 -5.49 19.29 4.41
C LEU A 423 -4.17 20.03 4.70
N GLU A 424 -3.13 19.82 3.87
CA GLU A 424 -1.82 20.46 4.05
C GLU A 424 -1.90 21.98 3.99
N MET A 425 -2.78 22.53 3.13
CA MET A 425 -3.02 23.96 3.02
C MET A 425 -4.01 24.50 4.05
N GLY A 426 -4.61 23.63 4.88
CA GLY A 426 -5.59 24.03 5.90
C GLY A 426 -6.87 24.64 5.32
N MET A 427 -7.31 24.16 4.16
CA MET A 427 -8.47 24.69 3.44
C MET A 427 -9.76 24.50 4.24
N GLN A 428 -10.69 25.43 4.01
CA GLN A 428 -12.07 25.38 4.50
C GLN A 428 -13.01 24.82 3.41
N LEU A 429 -14.20 24.39 3.81
CA LEU A 429 -15.22 23.91 2.86
C LEU A 429 -15.54 24.96 1.78
N GLU A 430 -15.51 26.23 2.13
CA GLU A 430 -15.74 27.36 1.24
C GLU A 430 -14.69 27.46 0.14
N ASP A 431 -13.44 27.16 0.44
CA ASP A 431 -12.34 27.18 -0.56
C ASP A 431 -12.56 26.12 -1.63
N VAL A 432 -12.93 24.90 -1.21
CA VAL A 432 -13.24 23.81 -2.14
C VAL A 432 -14.50 24.12 -2.94
N ALA A 433 -15.55 24.63 -2.29
CA ALA A 433 -16.82 24.98 -2.93
C ALA A 433 -16.66 26.10 -3.97
N ALA A 434 -15.75 27.07 -3.74
CA ALA A 434 -15.50 28.18 -4.65
C ALA A 434 -14.52 27.85 -5.78
N THR A 435 -13.74 26.75 -5.65
CA THR A 435 -12.82 26.31 -6.69
C THR A 435 -13.57 25.78 -7.90
N LEU A 436 -13.15 26.20 -9.12
CA LEU A 436 -13.73 25.66 -10.34
C LEU A 436 -13.30 24.20 -10.55
N HIS A 437 -14.28 23.32 -10.62
CA HIS A 437 -14.06 21.90 -10.95
C HIS A 437 -14.40 21.66 -12.43
N PRO A 438 -13.51 21.01 -13.20
CA PRO A 438 -13.80 20.77 -14.61
C PRO A 438 -14.96 19.78 -14.81
N HIS A 439 -15.85 20.07 -15.77
CA HIS A 439 -16.99 19.23 -16.13
C HIS A 439 -16.74 18.51 -17.47
N PRO A 440 -17.05 17.19 -17.62
CA PRO A 440 -17.45 16.25 -16.57
C PRO A 440 -16.23 15.49 -15.98
N THR A 441 -16.12 15.45 -14.67
CA THR A 441 -15.05 14.72 -13.96
C THR A 441 -15.57 14.07 -12.67
N LEU A 442 -14.81 13.10 -12.14
CA LEU A 442 -15.07 12.55 -10.79
C LEU A 442 -14.78 13.59 -9.70
N GLY A 443 -13.89 14.56 -9.98
CA GLY A 443 -13.53 15.64 -9.06
C GLY A 443 -14.71 16.55 -8.66
N GLU A 444 -15.77 16.63 -9.49
CA GLU A 444 -16.98 17.39 -9.13
C GLU A 444 -17.66 16.85 -7.87
N ALA A 445 -17.52 15.55 -7.58
CA ALA A 445 -18.04 14.95 -6.36
C ALA A 445 -17.37 15.52 -5.09
N VAL A 446 -16.15 16.03 -5.20
CA VAL A 446 -15.43 16.71 -4.10
C VAL A 446 -16.07 18.05 -3.79
N GLN A 447 -16.37 18.84 -4.82
CA GLN A 447 -17.07 20.12 -4.67
C GLN A 447 -18.49 19.94 -4.13
N GLU A 448 -19.23 18.99 -4.66
CA GLU A 448 -20.60 18.71 -4.22
C GLU A 448 -20.65 18.23 -2.76
N ALA A 449 -19.69 17.41 -2.32
CA ALA A 449 -19.59 17.02 -0.92
C ALA A 449 -19.33 18.24 -0.01
N ALA A 450 -18.46 19.17 -0.42
CA ALA A 450 -18.20 20.42 0.32
C ALA A 450 -19.44 21.35 0.33
N LEU A 451 -20.09 21.53 -0.80
CA LEU A 451 -21.35 22.32 -0.88
C LEU A 451 -22.44 21.72 0.00
N ARG A 452 -22.55 20.40 0.03
CA ARG A 452 -23.51 19.69 0.87
C ARG A 452 -23.23 19.89 2.36
N ALA A 453 -21.96 19.84 2.78
CA ALA A 453 -21.55 20.13 4.15
C ALA A 453 -21.87 21.56 4.57
N LEU A 454 -21.89 22.50 3.62
CA LEU A 454 -22.31 23.89 3.80
C LEU A 454 -23.83 24.11 3.71
N SER A 455 -24.64 23.05 3.53
CA SER A 455 -26.08 23.15 3.26
C SER A 455 -26.42 23.94 1.99
N ARG A 456 -25.55 23.84 0.96
CA ARG A 456 -25.63 24.58 -0.32
C ARG A 456 -25.62 23.62 -1.50
N ALA A 457 -26.09 22.37 -1.32
CA ALA A 457 -26.15 21.37 -2.38
C ALA A 457 -26.94 21.87 -3.59
N LEU A 458 -26.43 21.59 -4.79
CA LEU A 458 -27.06 21.97 -6.06
C LEU A 458 -27.73 20.78 -6.75
N HIS A 459 -27.17 19.58 -6.64
CA HIS A 459 -27.60 18.41 -7.41
C HIS A 459 -28.22 17.28 -6.55
N LEU A 460 -28.28 17.43 -5.22
CA LEU A 460 -28.92 16.46 -4.31
C LEU A 460 -29.53 17.14 -3.09
#